data_566215a8b5962fe828404d8043a7b663
#
_entry.id   566215a8b5962fe828404d8043a7b663
#
_cell.length_a   1.000
_cell.length_b   1.000
_cell.length_c   1.000
_cell.angle_alpha   90.00
_cell.angle_beta   90.00
_cell.angle_gamma   90.00
#
_symmetry.space_group_name_H-M   'P 1'
#
loop_
_entity.id
_entity.type
_entity.pdbx_description
1 polymer ?
#
loop_
_entity_poly.entity_id
_entity_poly.type
_entity_poly.pdbx_seq_one_letter_code
_entity_poly.pdbx_strand_id
1 'polypeptide(L)'
;GRDRYVFFRDEIHKESYENSLNQKDKIFNDGREMRELRYLTDIMLQFNTDRKGAVSNMFEHMIQTYKVDSISIYKGKALKRYLTFGQQLEDAEYLPYVNTDGFNKLMGDKNYISADFVNRNLDVAPEFVEEMKKRHICSTIQCFIGGRDDIKGVLTIDKTKEASQWAEYEIECAVITSTLLYTIISDEEQNYVAAMNITD
;
A
#
# COMPACT_ATOMS: atom_id res chain seq x y z
N GLY A 1 -58.57 -10.01 -0.57
CA GLY A 1 -57.86 -10.14 0.75
C GLY A 1 -56.59 -10.98 0.68
N ARG A 2 -56.31 -11.68 -0.48
CA ARG A 2 -55.10 -12.51 -0.63
C ARG A 2 -53.87 -11.70 -1.12
N ASP A 3 -54.10 -10.65 -1.93
CA ASP A 3 -52.98 -9.91 -2.54
C ASP A 3 -52.22 -8.97 -1.61
N ARG A 4 -52.86 -8.46 -0.54
CA ARG A 4 -52.18 -7.64 0.47
C ARG A 4 -51.19 -8.43 1.36
N TYR A 5 -51.41 -9.72 1.56
CA TYR A 5 -50.52 -10.57 2.37
C TYR A 5 -49.24 -10.98 1.63
N VAL A 6 -49.29 -11.07 0.31
CA VAL A 6 -48.10 -11.40 -0.51
C VAL A 6 -47.15 -10.20 -0.59
N PHE A 7 -47.68 -8.99 -0.78
CA PHE A 7 -46.85 -7.76 -0.85
C PHE A 7 -46.10 -7.46 0.45
N PHE A 8 -46.73 -7.67 1.61
CA PHE A 8 -46.08 -7.45 2.90
C PHE A 8 -45.01 -8.51 3.22
N ARG A 9 -45.13 -9.73 2.71
CA ARG A 9 -44.12 -10.77 2.83
C ARG A 9 -42.87 -10.48 1.99
N ASP A 10 -43.04 -9.97 0.81
CA ASP A 10 -41.90 -9.69 -0.10
C ASP A 10 -41.02 -8.56 0.41
N GLU A 11 -41.56 -7.49 0.98
CA GLU A 11 -40.79 -6.40 1.57
C GLU A 11 -40.05 -6.85 2.85
N ILE A 12 -40.69 -7.57 3.74
CA ILE A 12 -40.06 -8.11 4.97
C ILE A 12 -38.97 -9.11 4.61
N HIS A 13 -39.19 -9.96 3.60
CA HIS A 13 -38.16 -10.91 3.15
C HIS A 13 -37.00 -10.23 2.46
N LYS A 14 -37.23 -9.16 1.69
CA LYS A 14 -36.20 -8.38 1.02
C LYS A 14 -35.30 -7.66 2.03
N GLU A 15 -35.89 -6.98 3.01
CA GLU A 15 -35.16 -6.28 4.08
C GLU A 15 -34.39 -7.28 4.98
N SER A 16 -35.00 -8.41 5.32
CA SER A 16 -34.31 -9.48 6.06
C SER A 16 -33.17 -10.12 5.28
N TYR A 17 -33.32 -10.26 3.95
CA TYR A 17 -32.27 -10.79 3.09
C TYR A 17 -31.12 -9.80 2.93
N GLU A 18 -31.41 -8.52 2.69
CA GLU A 18 -30.42 -7.43 2.61
C GLU A 18 -29.65 -7.29 3.94
N ASN A 19 -30.34 -7.34 5.08
CA ASN A 19 -29.71 -7.33 6.40
C ASN A 19 -28.82 -8.56 6.64
N SER A 20 -29.23 -9.75 6.15
CA SER A 20 -28.44 -10.97 6.27
C SER A 20 -27.18 -10.95 5.37
N LEU A 21 -27.26 -10.34 4.20
CA LEU A 21 -26.12 -10.12 3.31
C LEU A 21 -25.13 -9.15 3.96
N ASN A 22 -25.60 -7.99 4.43
CA ASN A 22 -24.76 -7.00 5.12
C ASN A 22 -24.08 -7.58 6.38
N GLN A 23 -24.77 -8.44 7.15
CA GLN A 23 -24.15 -9.13 8.27
C GLN A 23 -23.10 -10.18 7.85
N LYS A 24 -23.35 -10.93 6.76
CA LYS A 24 -22.36 -11.89 6.24
C LYS A 24 -21.13 -11.19 5.71
N ASP A 25 -21.30 -10.08 4.98
CA ASP A 25 -20.19 -9.29 4.47
C ASP A 25 -19.37 -8.68 5.63
N LYS A 26 -20.04 -8.17 6.66
CA LYS A 26 -19.37 -7.67 7.85
C LYS A 26 -18.58 -8.77 8.58
N ILE A 27 -19.20 -9.94 8.85
CA ILE A 27 -18.51 -11.07 9.49
C ILE A 27 -17.35 -11.57 8.63
N PHE A 28 -17.49 -11.56 7.31
CA PHE A 28 -16.43 -11.96 6.39
C PHE A 28 -15.25 -10.98 6.42
N ASN A 29 -15.53 -9.68 6.43
CA ASN A 29 -14.51 -8.63 6.54
C ASN A 29 -13.82 -8.68 7.91
N ASP A 30 -14.57 -8.75 9.01
CA ASP A 30 -14.01 -8.89 10.36
C ASP A 30 -13.08 -10.11 10.47
N GLY A 31 -13.47 -11.23 9.82
CA GLY A 31 -12.64 -12.43 9.77
C GLY A 31 -11.37 -12.29 8.92
N ARG A 32 -11.39 -11.44 7.87
CA ARG A 32 -10.24 -11.14 7.04
C ARG A 32 -9.27 -10.22 7.78
N GLU A 33 -9.76 -9.13 8.35
CA GLU A 33 -8.97 -8.19 9.16
C GLU A 33 -8.27 -8.89 10.32
N MET A 34 -8.96 -9.80 11.01
CA MET A 34 -8.34 -10.57 12.09
C MET A 34 -7.22 -11.50 11.61
N ARG A 35 -7.35 -12.09 10.41
CA ARG A 35 -6.27 -12.90 9.82
C ARG A 35 -5.07 -12.03 9.43
N GLU A 36 -5.33 -10.86 8.85
CA GLU A 36 -4.27 -9.91 8.49
C GLU A 36 -3.53 -9.41 9.74
N LEU A 37 -4.25 -9.06 10.79
CA LEU A 37 -3.63 -8.63 12.05
C LEU A 37 -2.74 -9.74 12.65
N ARG A 38 -3.19 -11.00 12.62
CA ARG A 38 -2.36 -12.13 13.06
C ARG A 38 -1.12 -12.28 12.20
N TYR A 39 -1.28 -12.23 10.88
CA TYR A 39 -0.16 -12.29 9.94
C TYR A 39 0.86 -11.18 10.21
N LEU A 40 0.42 -9.93 10.36
CA LEU A 40 1.31 -8.80 10.69
C LEU A 40 2.03 -9.01 12.03
N THR A 41 1.35 -9.58 13.02
CA THR A 41 1.98 -9.92 14.32
C THR A 41 3.10 -10.95 14.14
N ASP A 42 2.86 -12.00 13.36
CA ASP A 42 3.86 -13.03 13.08
C ASP A 42 5.06 -12.47 12.33
N ILE A 43 4.83 -11.58 11.34
CA ILE A 43 5.90 -10.86 10.63
C ILE A 43 6.73 -9.98 11.58
N MET A 44 6.10 -9.25 12.48
CA MET A 44 6.82 -8.41 13.45
C MET A 44 7.70 -9.25 14.40
N LEU A 45 7.25 -10.44 14.80
CA LEU A 45 8.05 -11.38 15.56
C LEU A 45 9.24 -11.90 14.74
N GLN A 46 9.01 -12.28 13.47
CA GLN A 46 10.07 -12.71 12.56
C GLN A 46 11.11 -11.61 12.34
N PHE A 47 10.68 -10.34 12.21
CA PHE A 47 11.55 -9.19 11.97
C PHE A 47 12.66 -9.03 13.05
N ASN A 48 12.43 -9.48 14.27
CA ASN A 48 13.43 -9.45 15.34
C ASN A 48 14.60 -10.42 15.09
N THR A 49 14.40 -11.47 14.31
CA THR A 49 15.40 -12.52 14.04
C THR A 49 15.89 -12.55 12.60
N ASP A 50 15.01 -12.23 11.65
CA ASP A 50 15.28 -12.22 10.21
C ASP A 50 14.54 -11.05 9.53
N ARG A 51 15.14 -9.87 9.56
CA ARG A 51 14.55 -8.64 9.02
C ARG A 51 14.28 -8.70 7.52
N LYS A 52 15.24 -9.22 6.76
CA LYS A 52 15.11 -9.29 5.29
C LYS A 52 14.06 -10.31 4.88
N GLY A 53 14.05 -11.47 5.52
CA GLY A 53 13.04 -12.49 5.30
C GLY A 53 11.64 -12.02 5.67
N ALA A 54 11.47 -11.31 6.77
CA ALA A 54 10.18 -10.75 7.17
C ALA A 54 9.62 -9.79 6.11
N VAL A 55 10.45 -8.86 5.60
CA VAL A 55 10.02 -7.93 4.53
C VAL A 55 9.76 -8.65 3.22
N SER A 56 10.56 -9.66 2.86
CA SER A 56 10.31 -10.48 1.66
C SER A 56 8.97 -11.20 1.75
N ASN A 57 8.65 -11.79 2.91
CA ASN A 57 7.36 -12.45 3.14
C ASN A 57 6.18 -11.47 3.04
N MET A 58 6.34 -10.21 3.52
CA MET A 58 5.31 -9.18 3.34
C MET A 58 5.07 -8.86 1.85
N PHE A 59 6.11 -8.74 1.06
CA PHE A 59 5.97 -8.48 -0.38
C PHE A 59 5.29 -9.65 -1.11
N GLU A 60 5.66 -10.89 -0.79
CA GLU A 60 5.00 -12.08 -1.33
C GLU A 60 3.53 -12.12 -0.94
N HIS A 61 3.20 -11.80 0.32
CA HIS A 61 1.83 -11.75 0.79
C HIS A 61 1.00 -10.70 0.03
N MET A 62 1.53 -9.48 -0.17
CA MET A 62 0.86 -8.43 -0.93
C MET A 62 0.58 -8.87 -2.38
N ILE A 63 1.57 -9.46 -3.05
CA ILE A 63 1.42 -9.95 -4.43
C ILE A 63 0.35 -11.05 -4.50
N GLN A 64 0.41 -12.02 -3.60
CA GLN A 64 -0.48 -13.19 -3.64
C GLN A 64 -1.89 -12.88 -3.14
N THR A 65 -2.01 -12.12 -2.04
CA THR A 65 -3.27 -11.93 -1.32
C THR A 65 -4.01 -10.66 -1.79
N TYR A 66 -3.28 -9.55 -1.99
CA TYR A 66 -3.86 -8.27 -2.40
C TYR A 66 -3.88 -8.08 -3.91
N LYS A 67 -3.31 -9.06 -4.65
CA LYS A 67 -3.24 -9.03 -6.12
C LYS A 67 -2.52 -7.78 -6.65
N VAL A 68 -1.47 -7.40 -5.95
CA VAL A 68 -0.55 -6.35 -6.37
C VAL A 68 0.29 -6.87 -7.53
N ASP A 69 0.51 -6.06 -8.56
CA ASP A 69 1.32 -6.43 -9.71
C ASP A 69 2.80 -6.08 -9.53
N SER A 70 3.09 -4.93 -8.89
CA SER A 70 4.45 -4.45 -8.68
C SER A 70 4.62 -3.81 -7.31
N ILE A 71 5.77 -4.06 -6.67
CA ILE A 71 6.21 -3.37 -5.46
C ILE A 71 7.62 -2.88 -5.72
N SER A 72 7.86 -1.57 -5.58
CA SER A 72 9.18 -0.98 -5.80
C SER A 72 9.63 -0.13 -4.62
N ILE A 73 10.93 -0.16 -4.36
CA ILE A 73 11.61 0.65 -3.35
C ILE A 73 12.51 1.64 -4.07
N TYR A 74 12.36 2.92 -3.75
CA TYR A 74 13.19 4.00 -4.25
C TYR A 74 14.01 4.58 -3.09
N LYS A 75 15.31 4.82 -3.30
CA LYS A 75 16.24 5.28 -2.28
C LYS A 75 17.05 6.50 -2.73
N GLY A 76 17.61 7.19 -1.75
CA GLY A 76 18.50 8.32 -1.94
C GLY A 76 17.80 9.61 -2.36
N LYS A 77 18.55 10.71 -2.44
CA LYS A 77 18.03 12.07 -2.73
C LYS A 77 17.29 12.17 -4.08
N ALA A 78 17.72 11.40 -5.07
CA ALA A 78 17.11 11.38 -6.40
C ALA A 78 15.93 10.38 -6.48
N LEU A 79 15.60 9.67 -5.41
CA LEU A 79 14.58 8.62 -5.38
C LEU A 79 14.73 7.66 -6.57
N LYS A 80 15.96 7.12 -6.71
CA LYS A 80 16.27 6.12 -7.72
C LYS A 80 15.76 4.76 -7.29
N ARG A 81 15.20 4.00 -8.26
CA ARG A 81 14.74 2.64 -8.02
C ARG A 81 15.89 1.76 -7.53
N TYR A 82 15.69 1.19 -6.35
CA TYR A 82 16.65 0.31 -5.68
C TYR A 82 16.29 -1.16 -5.85
N LEU A 83 15.01 -1.50 -5.72
CA LEU A 83 14.54 -2.87 -5.75
C LEU A 83 13.11 -2.92 -6.31
N THR A 84 12.76 -4.00 -7.00
CA THR A 84 11.40 -4.29 -7.47
C THR A 84 11.06 -5.76 -7.23
N PHE A 85 9.85 -6.01 -6.75
CA PHE A 85 9.22 -7.32 -6.64
C PHE A 85 8.00 -7.38 -7.56
N GLY A 86 7.70 -8.55 -8.11
CA GLY A 86 6.63 -8.72 -9.07
C GLY A 86 6.98 -8.18 -10.45
N GLN A 87 6.04 -7.52 -11.11
CA GLN A 87 6.22 -6.98 -12.45
C GLN A 87 7.17 -5.78 -12.44
N GLN A 88 8.17 -5.81 -13.30
CA GLN A 88 9.03 -4.65 -13.54
C GLN A 88 8.30 -3.67 -14.46
N LEU A 89 8.04 -2.47 -13.95
CA LEU A 89 7.40 -1.39 -14.72
C LEU A 89 8.42 -0.67 -15.58
N GLU A 90 8.02 -0.31 -16.80
CA GLU A 90 8.80 0.54 -17.70
C GLU A 90 8.84 1.98 -17.17
N ASP A 91 9.84 2.76 -17.58
CA ASP A 91 10.02 4.18 -17.22
C ASP A 91 9.92 4.50 -15.71
N ALA A 92 10.17 3.52 -14.85
CA ALA A 92 10.05 3.63 -13.40
C ALA A 92 11.41 3.74 -12.70
N GLU A 93 12.42 4.35 -13.34
CA GLU A 93 13.76 4.48 -12.74
C GLU A 93 13.80 5.50 -11.61
N TYR A 94 13.00 6.55 -11.69
CA TYR A 94 12.91 7.64 -10.70
C TYR A 94 11.46 7.99 -10.39
N LEU A 95 11.26 8.74 -9.27
CA LEU A 95 9.97 9.31 -8.88
C LEU A 95 10.02 10.86 -8.98
N PRO A 96 9.88 11.44 -10.17
CA PRO A 96 10.10 12.89 -10.39
C PRO A 96 9.03 13.76 -9.74
N TYR A 97 7.85 13.21 -9.45
CA TYR A 97 6.69 13.93 -8.92
C TYR A 97 6.67 14.11 -7.40
N VAL A 98 7.49 13.35 -6.65
CA VAL A 98 7.41 13.29 -5.17
C VAL A 98 7.63 14.64 -4.49
N ASN A 99 8.40 15.55 -5.12
CA ASN A 99 8.67 16.88 -4.59
C ASN A 99 7.77 17.97 -5.18
N THR A 100 6.70 17.59 -5.92
CA THR A 100 5.77 18.59 -6.48
C THR A 100 4.73 19.02 -5.43
N ASP A 101 4.21 20.25 -5.59
CA ASP A 101 3.15 20.76 -4.70
C ASP A 101 1.89 19.90 -4.78
N GLY A 102 1.56 19.36 -5.96
CA GLY A 102 0.44 18.48 -6.17
C GLY A 102 0.55 17.20 -5.36
N PHE A 103 1.71 16.54 -5.41
CA PHE A 103 1.95 15.33 -4.63
C PHE A 103 1.92 15.60 -3.11
N ASN A 104 2.50 16.72 -2.67
CA ASN A 104 2.45 17.14 -1.27
C ASN A 104 1.02 17.39 -0.77
N LYS A 105 0.15 17.93 -1.62
CA LYS A 105 -1.28 18.10 -1.32
C LYS A 105 -2.00 16.76 -1.21
N LEU A 106 -1.72 15.78 -2.09
CA LEU A 106 -2.27 14.42 -1.97
C LEU A 106 -1.83 13.74 -0.68
N MET A 107 -0.56 13.90 -0.32
CA MET A 107 0.00 13.33 0.91
C MET A 107 -0.69 13.91 2.17
N GLY A 108 -1.08 15.21 2.15
CA GLY A 108 -1.65 15.91 3.30
C GLY A 108 -0.74 15.77 4.53
N ASP A 109 -1.26 15.41 5.71
CA ASP A 109 -0.49 15.19 6.94
C ASP A 109 -0.02 13.74 7.12
N LYS A 110 -0.29 12.87 6.16
CA LYS A 110 0.06 11.44 6.20
C LYS A 110 1.45 11.19 5.64
N ASN A 111 2.06 10.08 6.00
CA ASN A 111 3.29 9.55 5.39
C ASN A 111 3.01 8.61 4.23
N TYR A 112 1.77 8.54 3.76
CA TYR A 112 1.35 7.72 2.63
C TYR A 112 0.24 8.38 1.82
N ILE A 113 0.12 7.96 0.57
CA ILE A 113 -1.08 8.15 -0.26
C ILE A 113 -1.65 6.79 -0.62
N SER A 114 -2.98 6.73 -0.78
CA SER A 114 -3.66 5.63 -1.45
C SER A 114 -4.55 6.20 -2.55
N ALA A 115 -4.35 5.75 -3.77
CA ALA A 115 -5.12 6.15 -4.93
C ALA A 115 -5.79 4.92 -5.54
N ASP A 116 -7.09 4.72 -5.22
CA ASP A 116 -7.90 3.63 -5.75
C ASP A 116 -8.07 3.74 -7.28
N PHE A 117 -8.18 4.98 -7.75
CA PHE A 117 -8.33 5.34 -9.16
C PHE A 117 -7.44 6.54 -9.44
N VAL A 118 -6.26 6.29 -9.97
CA VAL A 118 -5.22 7.33 -10.18
C VAL A 118 -5.77 8.56 -10.92
N ASN A 119 -6.60 8.36 -11.94
CA ASN A 119 -7.16 9.46 -12.76
C ASN A 119 -8.04 10.45 -11.98
N ARG A 120 -8.55 10.09 -10.80
CA ARG A 120 -9.36 11.00 -9.95
C ARG A 120 -8.53 12.10 -9.30
N ASN A 121 -7.21 11.99 -9.32
CA ASN A 121 -6.28 12.93 -8.70
C ASN A 121 -5.71 13.95 -9.69
N LEU A 122 -6.22 14.00 -10.94
CA LEU A 122 -5.67 14.84 -12.01
C LEU A 122 -5.68 16.34 -11.65
N ASP A 123 -6.76 16.81 -11.02
CA ASP A 123 -6.90 18.23 -10.66
C ASP A 123 -6.00 18.66 -9.50
N VAL A 124 -5.55 17.71 -8.68
CA VAL A 124 -4.72 17.98 -7.49
C VAL A 124 -3.24 17.78 -7.78
N ALA A 125 -2.89 16.73 -8.51
CA ALA A 125 -1.51 16.32 -8.76
C ALA A 125 -1.35 15.79 -10.19
N PRO A 126 -1.38 16.67 -11.21
CA PRO A 126 -1.32 16.25 -12.61
C PRO A 126 -0.01 15.52 -12.95
N GLU A 127 1.14 15.94 -12.42
CA GLU A 127 2.44 15.30 -12.68
C GLU A 127 2.46 13.85 -12.13
N PHE A 128 1.87 13.63 -10.97
CA PHE A 128 1.71 12.29 -10.42
C PHE A 128 0.85 11.41 -11.33
N VAL A 129 -0.30 11.92 -11.78
CA VAL A 129 -1.22 11.17 -12.64
C VAL A 129 -0.59 10.86 -14.00
N GLU A 130 0.16 11.80 -14.60
CA GLU A 130 0.87 11.58 -15.85
C GLU A 130 1.93 10.45 -15.71
N GLU A 131 2.70 10.47 -14.64
CA GLU A 131 3.70 9.43 -14.39
C GLU A 131 3.05 8.06 -14.14
N MET A 132 1.93 8.00 -13.42
CA MET A 132 1.18 6.74 -13.23
C MET A 132 0.64 6.21 -14.57
N LYS A 133 0.14 7.09 -15.45
CA LYS A 133 -0.32 6.72 -16.79
C LYS A 133 0.80 6.16 -17.66
N LYS A 134 1.98 6.78 -17.69
CA LYS A 134 3.15 6.29 -18.43
C LYS A 134 3.53 4.85 -18.01
N ARG A 135 3.37 4.53 -16.74
CA ARG A 135 3.69 3.22 -16.15
C ARG A 135 2.51 2.25 -16.17
N HIS A 136 1.39 2.63 -16.77
CA HIS A 136 0.14 1.85 -16.78
C HIS A 136 -0.40 1.49 -15.40
N ILE A 137 -0.13 2.34 -14.38
CA ILE A 137 -0.62 2.12 -13.02
C ILE A 137 -2.06 2.62 -12.91
N CYS A 138 -2.95 1.74 -12.47
CA CYS A 138 -4.38 2.02 -12.30
C CYS A 138 -4.72 2.42 -10.86
N SER A 139 -4.10 1.76 -9.87
CA SER A 139 -4.24 2.03 -8.44
C SER A 139 -2.87 1.90 -7.77
N THR A 140 -2.59 2.73 -6.77
CA THR A 140 -1.30 2.71 -6.06
C THR A 140 -1.44 3.06 -4.59
N ILE A 141 -0.59 2.46 -3.75
CA ILE A 141 -0.24 2.96 -2.42
C ILE A 141 1.23 3.38 -2.48
N GLN A 142 1.53 4.57 -1.98
CA GLN A 142 2.90 5.05 -1.86
C GLN A 142 3.16 5.52 -0.44
N CYS A 143 4.21 5.00 0.18
CA CYS A 143 4.59 5.32 1.55
C CYS A 143 5.99 5.91 1.58
N PHE A 144 6.20 7.00 2.34
CA PHE A 144 7.55 7.43 2.67
C PHE A 144 8.21 6.41 3.61
N ILE A 145 9.45 6.06 3.30
CA ILE A 145 10.31 5.29 4.18
C ILE A 145 11.05 6.31 5.05
N GLY A 146 10.62 6.43 6.31
CA GLY A 146 11.02 7.48 7.23
C GLY A 146 9.95 8.55 7.45
N GLY A 147 10.30 9.59 8.21
CA GLY A 147 9.44 10.76 8.41
C GLY A 147 9.59 11.78 7.28
N ARG A 148 8.70 12.76 7.22
CA ARG A 148 8.74 13.83 6.21
C ARG A 148 10.02 14.66 6.24
N ASP A 149 10.57 14.83 7.44
CA ASP A 149 11.81 15.60 7.64
C ASP A 149 13.07 14.75 7.40
N ASP A 150 12.92 13.42 7.30
CA ASP A 150 14.01 12.46 7.06
C ASP A 150 13.54 11.33 6.13
N ILE A 151 13.25 11.67 4.88
CA ILE A 151 12.82 10.70 3.87
C ILE A 151 14.04 9.92 3.37
N LYS A 152 14.13 8.64 3.73
CA LYS A 152 15.16 7.71 3.24
C LYS A 152 14.81 7.08 1.90
N GLY A 153 13.53 7.07 1.55
CA GLY A 153 13.03 6.50 0.32
C GLY A 153 11.52 6.53 0.20
N VAL A 154 11.03 5.86 -0.83
CA VAL A 154 9.60 5.66 -1.09
C VAL A 154 9.36 4.20 -1.43
N LEU A 155 8.36 3.60 -0.79
CA LEU A 155 7.77 2.32 -1.15
C LEU A 155 6.55 2.58 -2.05
N THR A 156 6.50 1.95 -3.23
CA THR A 156 5.31 1.97 -4.11
C THR A 156 4.74 0.57 -4.24
N ILE A 157 3.42 0.46 -4.21
CA ILE A 157 2.65 -0.78 -4.32
C ILE A 157 1.58 -0.54 -5.37
N ASP A 158 1.70 -1.21 -6.53
CA ASP A 158 1.02 -0.81 -7.74
C ASP A 158 0.18 -1.94 -8.34
N LYS A 159 -1.04 -1.60 -8.80
CA LYS A 159 -1.92 -2.45 -9.62
C LYS A 159 -1.99 -1.86 -11.02
N THR A 160 -1.68 -2.67 -12.03
CA THR A 160 -1.57 -2.24 -13.42
C THR A 160 -2.68 -2.78 -14.32
N LYS A 161 -3.33 -3.89 -13.95
CA LYS A 161 -4.34 -4.56 -14.77
C LYS A 161 -5.70 -3.92 -14.64
N GLU A 162 -6.10 -3.63 -13.41
CA GLU A 162 -7.39 -3.02 -13.12
C GLU A 162 -7.32 -2.11 -11.90
N ALA A 163 -8.10 -1.03 -11.93
CA ALA A 163 -8.25 -0.16 -10.79
C ALA A 163 -9.16 -0.82 -9.75
N SER A 164 -8.74 -0.80 -8.49
CA SER A 164 -9.52 -1.34 -7.39
C SER A 164 -9.39 -0.47 -6.16
N GLN A 165 -10.41 -0.49 -5.32
CA GLN A 165 -10.35 0.14 -4.01
C GLN A 165 -9.37 -0.60 -3.10
N TRP A 166 -8.58 0.16 -2.35
CA TRP A 166 -7.71 -0.35 -1.32
C TRP A 166 -8.47 -0.54 -0.02
N ALA A 167 -8.39 -1.71 0.57
CA ALA A 167 -8.92 -1.96 1.90
C ALA A 167 -7.99 -1.35 2.96
N GLU A 168 -8.55 -1.01 4.12
CA GLU A 168 -7.79 -0.37 5.20
C GLU A 168 -6.60 -1.22 5.65
N TYR A 169 -6.79 -2.53 5.82
CA TYR A 169 -5.70 -3.45 6.18
C TYR A 169 -4.60 -3.56 5.11
N GLU A 170 -4.90 -3.34 3.81
CA GLU A 170 -3.87 -3.29 2.74
C GLU A 170 -3.01 -2.04 2.89
N ILE A 171 -3.63 -0.90 3.23
CA ILE A 171 -2.94 0.36 3.49
C ILE A 171 -2.09 0.25 4.75
N GLU A 172 -2.63 -0.30 5.83
CA GLU A 172 -1.90 -0.54 7.09
C GLU A 172 -0.68 -1.45 6.88
N CYS A 173 -0.85 -2.53 6.13
CA CYS A 173 0.25 -3.42 5.77
C CYS A 173 1.37 -2.67 5.02
N ALA A 174 1.03 -1.79 4.08
CA ALA A 174 2.00 -0.97 3.35
C ALA A 174 2.74 0.00 4.29
N VAL A 175 2.03 0.66 5.20
CA VAL A 175 2.61 1.58 6.20
C VAL A 175 3.55 0.85 7.16
N ILE A 176 3.15 -0.32 7.67
CA ILE A 176 4.00 -1.15 8.52
C ILE A 176 5.25 -1.56 7.76
N THR A 177 5.11 -2.02 6.51
CA THR A 177 6.24 -2.40 5.66
C THR A 177 7.22 -1.24 5.47
N SER A 178 6.74 -0.02 5.21
CA SER A 178 7.59 1.15 5.06
C SER A 178 8.38 1.47 6.35
N THR A 179 7.77 1.25 7.52
CA THR A 179 8.40 1.42 8.83
C THR A 179 9.50 0.38 9.07
N LEU A 180 9.25 -0.89 8.72
CA LEU A 180 10.26 -1.94 8.82
C LEU A 180 11.43 -1.69 7.85
N LEU A 181 11.16 -1.22 6.64
CA LEU A 181 12.17 -0.82 5.67
C LEU A 181 13.03 0.33 6.18
N TYR A 182 12.43 1.33 6.86
CA TYR A 182 13.19 2.42 7.47
C TYR A 182 14.25 1.91 8.46
N THR A 183 13.88 0.95 9.30
CA THR A 183 14.83 0.34 10.27
C THR A 183 16.01 -0.33 9.54
N ILE A 184 15.72 -1.11 8.47
CA ILE A 184 16.78 -1.79 7.71
C ILE A 184 17.71 -0.77 7.04
N ILE A 185 17.14 0.24 6.38
CA ILE A 185 17.92 1.24 5.63
C ILE A 185 18.77 2.09 6.57
N SER A 186 18.22 2.49 7.71
CA SER A 186 18.95 3.28 8.71
C SER A 186 20.13 2.50 9.30
N ASP A 187 19.95 1.21 9.57
CA ASP A 187 21.04 0.35 10.07
C ASP A 187 22.14 0.16 9.01
N GLU A 188 21.77 0.00 7.72
CA GLU A 188 22.74 -0.09 6.63
C GLU A 188 23.57 1.19 6.50
N GLU A 189 22.93 2.37 6.60
CA GLU A 189 23.63 3.67 6.57
C GLU A 189 24.57 3.84 7.75
N GLN A 190 24.14 3.49 8.97
CA GLN A 190 24.99 3.59 10.17
C GLN A 190 26.21 2.67 10.08
N ASN A 191 26.03 1.43 9.62
CA ASN A 191 27.12 0.48 9.42
C ASN A 191 28.13 0.97 8.37
N TYR A 192 27.66 1.61 7.30
CA TYR A 192 28.51 2.19 6.26
C TYR A 192 29.37 3.35 6.80
N VAL A 193 28.76 4.28 7.57
CA VAL A 193 29.48 5.39 8.22
C VAL A 193 30.51 4.87 9.23
N ALA A 194 30.14 3.88 10.05
CA ALA A 194 31.07 3.27 11.01
C ALA A 194 32.26 2.61 10.31
N ALA A 195 32.05 1.92 9.19
CA ALA A 195 33.13 1.30 8.41
C ALA A 195 34.08 2.33 7.78
N MET A 196 33.59 3.50 7.37
CA MET A 196 34.42 4.59 6.85
C MET A 196 35.28 5.25 7.92
N ASN A 197 34.77 5.42 9.14
CA ASN A 197 35.50 6.05 10.25
C ASN A 197 36.60 5.15 10.88
N ILE A 198 36.66 3.88 10.49
CA ILE A 198 37.72 2.92 10.95
C ILE A 198 38.94 2.95 10.01
N THR A 199 38.82 3.60 8.84
CA THR A 199 39.89 3.65 7.82
C THR A 199 40.74 4.95 7.84
N ASP A 200 40.44 5.85 8.78
CA ASP A 200 41.28 7.04 9.11
C ASP A 200 42.11 6.78 10.39
#